data_abd7ce90bdadbe789f8b82e2f5df48b0
#
_entry.id   abd7ce90bdadbe789f8b82e2f5df48b0
#
_cell.length_a   1.000
_cell.length_b   1.000
_cell.length_c   1.000
_cell.angle_alpha   90.00
_cell.angle_beta   90.00
_cell.angle_gamma   90.00
#
_symmetry.space_group_name_H-M   'P 1'
#
loop_
_entity.id
_entity.type
_entity.pdbx_description
1 polymer ?
#
loop_
_entity_poly.entity_id
_entity_poly.type
_entity_poly.pdbx_seq_one_letter_code
_entity_poly.pdbx_strand_id
1 'polypeptide(L)'
;MASAAGGRMYVVETDRKKEKGIDRIMISENLKKYATEKFEGRRELLAPVMPVIEEKLKQCSEEEVVLMKFLYGTMPVRDAGEYGFNLFLSYVKHALMLREKVAWCKELPEDVFVNYVLYDRINSEDITDCRPFFYEQIMGRVAGMSLLEAILEINYWCAEHATYEATDGRTASPMTMYRSGKGRCGEES
;
A
#
# COMPACT_ATOMS: atom_id res chain seq x y z
N MET A 1 -10.47 -3.66 -28.81
CA MET A 1 -9.21 -4.42 -28.65
C MET A 1 -8.61 -4.00 -27.31
N ALA A 2 -8.76 -4.84 -26.30
CA ALA A 2 -8.27 -4.55 -24.97
C ALA A 2 -6.77 -4.92 -24.87
N SER A 3 -5.92 -3.94 -24.59
CA SER A 3 -4.51 -4.16 -24.28
C SER A 3 -4.40 -4.63 -22.83
N ALA A 4 -4.11 -5.92 -22.66
CA ALA A 4 -3.77 -6.47 -21.36
C ALA A 4 -2.39 -5.96 -20.92
N ALA A 5 -2.36 -5.08 -19.93
CA ALA A 5 -1.14 -4.73 -19.23
C ALA A 5 -0.70 -5.94 -18.39
N GLY A 6 0.21 -6.75 -18.94
CA GLY A 6 0.81 -7.89 -18.25
C GLY A 6 1.74 -7.45 -17.13
N GLY A 7 1.21 -7.22 -15.95
CA GLY A 7 2.01 -7.10 -14.74
C GLY A 7 2.68 -8.43 -14.44
N ARG A 8 4.00 -8.54 -14.66
CA ARG A 8 4.77 -9.68 -14.18
C ARG A 8 4.78 -9.64 -12.66
N MET A 9 4.08 -10.59 -12.07
CA MET A 9 4.11 -10.83 -10.64
C MET A 9 5.55 -11.18 -10.20
N TYR A 10 6.05 -10.41 -9.24
CA TYR A 10 7.36 -10.64 -8.64
C TYR A 10 7.26 -11.82 -7.67
N VAL A 11 7.94 -12.93 -7.95
CA VAL A 11 8.02 -14.09 -7.07
C VAL A 11 9.31 -14.00 -6.28
N VAL A 12 9.21 -13.83 -4.97
CA VAL A 12 10.35 -13.86 -4.05
C VAL A 12 10.41 -15.22 -3.35
N GLU A 13 11.53 -15.90 -3.48
CA GLU A 13 11.83 -17.07 -2.64
C GLU A 13 12.09 -16.62 -1.19
N THR A 14 11.36 -17.18 -0.25
CA THR A 14 11.43 -16.84 1.17
C THR A 14 12.56 -17.61 1.86
N ASP A 15 13.67 -16.95 2.18
CA ASP A 15 14.67 -17.47 3.12
C ASP A 15 14.21 -17.18 4.56
N ARG A 16 13.76 -18.22 5.27
CA ARG A 16 13.45 -18.17 6.70
C ARG A 16 14.69 -18.49 7.53
N LYS A 17 15.37 -17.50 8.04
CA LYS A 17 16.31 -17.67 9.18
C LYS A 17 15.60 -17.29 10.48
N LYS A 18 15.37 -18.29 11.36
CA LYS A 18 14.93 -18.08 12.75
C LYS A 18 16.13 -17.71 13.61
N GLU A 19 16.24 -16.43 14.00
CA GLU A 19 17.05 -16.02 15.14
C GLU A 19 16.15 -15.53 16.27
N LYS A 20 16.40 -16.03 17.49
CA LYS A 20 15.72 -15.63 18.73
C LYS A 20 16.18 -14.21 19.13
N GLY A 21 15.35 -13.23 18.90
CA GLY A 21 15.53 -11.85 19.33
C GLY A 21 14.58 -10.95 18.55
N ILE A 22 13.69 -10.24 19.22
CA ILE A 22 12.68 -9.28 18.71
C ILE A 22 12.50 -9.40 17.20
N ASP A 23 11.40 -10.00 16.76
CA ASP A 23 11.06 -10.20 15.32
C ASP A 23 11.03 -8.83 14.61
N ARG A 24 12.21 -8.36 14.22
CA ARG A 24 12.34 -7.19 13.36
C ARG A 24 11.80 -7.59 11.99
N ILE A 25 10.95 -6.79 11.43
CA ILE A 25 10.43 -6.99 10.07
C ILE A 25 11.65 -6.96 9.14
N MET A 26 12.13 -8.14 8.73
CA MET A 26 13.27 -8.21 7.82
C MET A 26 12.76 -8.12 6.38
N ILE A 27 13.07 -7.01 5.74
CA ILE A 27 12.90 -6.86 4.29
C ILE A 27 14.01 -7.67 3.61
N SER A 28 13.63 -8.54 2.66
CA SER A 28 14.59 -9.40 1.95
C SER A 28 15.57 -8.59 1.09
N GLU A 29 16.78 -9.12 0.91
CA GLU A 29 17.77 -8.53 0.02
C GLU A 29 17.26 -8.46 -1.44
N ASN A 30 16.40 -9.41 -1.84
CA ASN A 30 15.78 -9.41 -3.15
C ASN A 30 14.84 -8.21 -3.34
N LEU A 31 14.02 -7.89 -2.35
CA LEU A 31 13.15 -6.71 -2.41
C LEU A 31 13.97 -5.41 -2.38
N LYS A 32 15.02 -5.33 -1.56
CA LYS A 32 15.92 -4.17 -1.53
C LYS A 32 16.53 -3.90 -2.91
N LYS A 33 17.04 -4.95 -3.55
CA LYS A 33 17.63 -4.88 -4.89
C LYS A 33 16.58 -4.45 -5.91
N TYR A 34 15.43 -5.12 -5.94
CA TYR A 34 14.34 -4.82 -6.87
C TYR A 34 13.85 -3.38 -6.73
N ALA A 35 13.56 -2.94 -5.51
CA ALA A 35 13.09 -1.58 -5.24
C ALA A 35 14.10 -0.52 -5.69
N THR A 36 15.39 -0.77 -5.43
CA THR A 36 16.46 0.14 -5.85
C THR A 36 16.59 0.18 -7.36
N GLU A 37 16.60 -0.96 -8.05
CA GLU A 37 16.68 -1.01 -9.52
C GLU A 37 15.48 -0.30 -10.18
N LYS A 38 14.27 -0.50 -9.67
CA LYS A 38 13.06 0.16 -10.18
C LYS A 38 13.09 1.67 -9.96
N PHE A 39 13.50 2.10 -8.78
CA PHE A 39 13.62 3.53 -8.45
C PHE A 39 14.66 4.23 -9.33
N GLU A 40 15.87 3.66 -9.44
CA GLU A 40 16.92 4.22 -10.30
C GLU A 40 16.54 4.20 -11.79
N GLY A 41 15.86 3.16 -12.25
CA GLY A 41 15.35 3.09 -13.63
C GLY A 41 14.30 4.14 -13.98
N ARG A 42 13.73 4.82 -12.98
CA ARG A 42 12.78 5.93 -13.18
C ARG A 42 13.35 7.31 -12.89
N ARG A 43 14.63 7.43 -12.60
CA ARG A 43 15.29 8.68 -12.20
C ARG A 43 15.00 9.85 -13.15
N GLU A 44 15.05 9.61 -14.46
CA GLU A 44 14.76 10.64 -15.47
C GLU A 44 13.28 11.06 -15.45
N LEU A 45 12.36 10.11 -15.31
CA LEU A 45 10.93 10.38 -15.25
C LEU A 45 10.54 11.16 -13.98
N LEU A 46 11.24 10.92 -12.88
CA LEU A 46 11.03 11.55 -11.58
C LEU A 46 11.91 12.79 -11.38
N ALA A 47 12.69 13.22 -12.37
CA ALA A 47 13.67 14.30 -12.24
C ALA A 47 13.12 15.58 -11.56
N PRO A 48 11.88 16.04 -11.82
CA PRO A 48 11.34 17.24 -11.16
C PRO A 48 11.17 17.10 -9.65
N VAL A 49 10.91 15.89 -9.14
CA VAL A 49 10.64 15.61 -7.72
C VAL A 49 11.78 14.87 -7.03
N MET A 50 12.74 14.35 -7.79
CA MET A 50 13.84 13.51 -7.29
C MET A 50 14.66 14.18 -6.18
N PRO A 51 15.07 15.46 -6.26
CA PRO A 51 15.85 16.09 -5.19
C PRO A 51 15.11 16.11 -3.85
N VAL A 52 13.79 16.32 -3.89
CA VAL A 52 12.95 16.33 -2.68
C VAL A 52 12.82 14.92 -2.10
N ILE A 53 12.64 13.92 -2.96
CA ILE A 53 12.56 12.53 -2.53
C ILE A 53 13.87 12.10 -1.87
N GLU A 54 15.01 12.32 -2.51
CA GLU A 54 16.33 11.94 -1.98
C GLU A 54 16.65 12.60 -0.64
N GLU A 55 16.32 13.88 -0.49
CA GLU A 55 16.55 14.59 0.77
C GLU A 55 15.70 14.03 1.91
N LYS A 56 14.42 13.72 1.64
CA LYS A 56 13.53 13.16 2.65
C LYS A 56 13.86 11.71 2.99
N LEU A 57 14.32 10.91 2.05
CA LEU A 57 14.76 9.53 2.30
C LEU A 57 15.91 9.45 3.32
N LYS A 58 16.75 10.47 3.43
CA LYS A 58 17.84 10.52 4.44
C LYS A 58 17.32 10.52 5.90
N GLN A 59 16.04 10.87 6.10
CA GLN A 59 15.40 10.94 7.41
C GLN A 59 14.58 9.68 7.74
N CYS A 60 14.51 8.73 6.82
CA CYS A 60 13.74 7.49 6.96
C CYS A 60 14.59 6.34 7.52
N SER A 61 13.93 5.35 8.14
CA SER A 61 14.59 4.08 8.49
C SER A 61 14.99 3.30 7.24
N GLU A 62 15.82 2.26 7.41
CA GLU A 62 16.24 1.42 6.29
C GLU A 62 15.02 0.76 5.60
N GLU A 63 14.09 0.24 6.39
CA GLU A 63 12.87 -0.38 5.89
C GLU A 63 11.98 0.62 5.15
N GLU A 64 11.80 1.82 5.71
CA GLU A 64 11.05 2.91 5.07
C GLU A 64 11.67 3.30 3.74
N VAL A 65 13.01 3.42 3.67
CA VAL A 65 13.72 3.74 2.42
C VAL A 65 13.44 2.72 1.34
N VAL A 66 13.51 1.42 1.66
CA VAL A 66 13.26 0.35 0.68
C VAL A 66 11.83 0.41 0.17
N LEU A 67 10.85 0.53 1.07
CA LEU A 67 9.44 0.56 0.69
C LEU A 67 9.05 1.84 -0.05
N MET A 68 9.63 2.99 0.31
CA MET A 68 9.46 4.24 -0.45
C MET A 68 10.06 4.13 -1.86
N LYS A 69 11.25 3.53 -2.01
CA LYS A 69 11.83 3.25 -3.32
C LYS A 69 10.97 2.29 -4.13
N PHE A 70 10.37 1.28 -3.49
CA PHE A 70 9.43 0.39 -4.16
C PHE A 70 8.23 1.18 -4.70
N LEU A 71 7.58 2.01 -3.88
CA LEU A 71 6.44 2.83 -4.31
C LEU A 71 6.82 3.75 -5.48
N TYR A 72 7.83 4.61 -5.33
CA TYR A 72 8.26 5.52 -6.41
C TYR A 72 8.75 4.77 -7.66
N GLY A 73 9.29 3.57 -7.48
CA GLY A 73 9.73 2.71 -8.58
C GLY A 73 8.59 2.03 -9.35
N THR A 74 7.39 1.94 -8.76
CA THR A 74 6.27 1.16 -9.33
C THR A 74 4.98 1.94 -9.54
N MET A 75 4.69 2.97 -8.72
CA MET A 75 3.48 3.80 -8.83
C MET A 75 3.38 4.51 -10.19
N PRO A 76 2.17 4.95 -10.62
CA PRO A 76 2.04 5.85 -11.75
C PRO A 76 2.88 7.11 -11.58
N VAL A 77 3.62 7.53 -12.62
CA VAL A 77 4.48 8.75 -12.55
C VAL A 77 3.69 10.00 -12.18
N ARG A 78 2.44 10.06 -12.59
CA ARG A 78 1.52 11.13 -12.21
C ARG A 78 1.39 11.27 -10.70
N ASP A 79 1.27 10.16 -9.99
CA ASP A 79 1.07 10.16 -8.53
C ASP A 79 2.29 10.68 -7.79
N ALA A 80 3.48 10.34 -8.26
CA ALA A 80 4.72 10.87 -7.73
C ALA A 80 4.84 12.40 -7.83
N GLY A 81 4.19 13.01 -8.82
CA GLY A 81 4.15 14.47 -9.02
C GLY A 81 2.96 15.16 -8.36
N GLU A 82 1.82 14.47 -8.25
CA GLU A 82 0.57 15.03 -7.73
C GLU A 82 0.49 14.98 -6.19
N TYR A 83 1.07 13.93 -5.58
CA TYR A 83 0.97 13.72 -4.13
C TYR A 83 2.32 13.91 -3.43
N GLY A 84 2.26 14.44 -2.21
CA GLY A 84 3.47 14.74 -1.43
C GLY A 84 4.12 13.49 -0.81
N PHE A 85 5.45 13.52 -0.66
CA PHE A 85 6.25 12.46 -0.03
C PHE A 85 5.67 11.95 1.31
N ASN A 86 5.17 12.86 2.15
CA ASN A 86 4.68 12.50 3.47
C ASN A 86 3.43 11.61 3.43
N LEU A 87 2.61 11.73 2.38
CA LEU A 87 1.46 10.85 2.18
C LEU A 87 1.91 9.40 1.93
N PHE A 88 2.86 9.20 1.04
CA PHE A 88 3.41 7.86 0.78
C PHE A 88 4.19 7.31 1.98
N LEU A 89 4.90 8.16 2.71
CA LEU A 89 5.56 7.75 3.96
C LEU A 89 4.54 7.33 5.03
N SER A 90 3.38 7.98 5.12
CA SER A 90 2.28 7.53 5.98
C SER A 90 1.82 6.12 5.61
N TYR A 91 1.66 5.83 4.32
CA TYR A 91 1.31 4.50 3.82
C TYR A 91 2.36 3.45 4.19
N VAL A 92 3.64 3.76 4.00
CA VAL A 92 4.75 2.88 4.39
C VAL A 92 4.72 2.58 5.88
N LYS A 93 4.62 3.61 6.71
CA LYS A 93 4.56 3.47 8.18
C LYS A 93 3.35 2.65 8.61
N HIS A 94 2.20 2.87 7.99
CA HIS A 94 0.99 2.12 8.28
C HIS A 94 1.15 0.64 7.89
N ALA A 95 1.68 0.35 6.71
CA ALA A 95 1.93 -1.02 6.27
C ALA A 95 2.92 -1.77 7.18
N LEU A 96 4.01 -1.11 7.60
CA LEU A 96 4.96 -1.68 8.56
C LEU A 96 4.29 -1.95 9.91
N MET A 97 3.48 -1.02 10.42
CA MET A 97 2.70 -1.20 11.64
C MET A 97 1.74 -2.39 11.55
N LEU A 98 1.02 -2.56 10.43
CA LEU A 98 0.15 -3.72 10.21
C LEU A 98 0.96 -5.02 10.24
N ARG A 99 2.10 -5.06 9.57
CA ARG A 99 2.97 -6.24 9.54
C ARG A 99 3.53 -6.58 10.91
N GLU A 100 3.74 -5.60 11.77
CA GLU A 100 4.19 -5.80 13.15
C GLU A 100 3.05 -6.26 14.07
N LYS A 101 1.86 -5.64 13.97
CA LYS A 101 0.80 -5.80 14.98
C LYS A 101 -0.27 -6.82 14.63
N VAL A 102 -0.54 -7.03 13.34
CA VAL A 102 -1.63 -7.91 12.89
C VAL A 102 -1.09 -9.30 12.57
N ALA A 103 -1.54 -10.30 13.33
CA ALA A 103 -0.99 -11.66 13.29
C ALA A 103 -0.95 -12.26 11.87
N TRP A 104 -2.06 -12.21 11.14
CA TRP A 104 -2.14 -12.73 9.77
C TRP A 104 -1.37 -11.86 8.75
N CYS A 105 -1.13 -10.58 9.02
CA CYS A 105 -0.29 -9.73 8.17
C CYS A 105 1.20 -10.07 8.29
N LYS A 106 1.66 -10.56 9.46
CA LYS A 106 3.04 -11.04 9.66
C LYS A 106 3.39 -12.21 8.75
N GLU A 107 2.41 -13.05 8.45
CA GLU A 107 2.58 -14.29 7.68
C GLU A 107 2.44 -14.08 6.17
N LEU A 108 2.04 -12.88 5.72
CA LEU A 108 1.90 -12.59 4.30
C LEU A 108 3.25 -12.72 3.58
N PRO A 109 3.28 -13.38 2.41
CA PRO A 109 4.42 -13.33 1.51
C PRO A 109 4.80 -11.88 1.18
N GLU A 110 6.08 -11.62 0.99
CA GLU A 110 6.58 -10.26 0.78
C GLU A 110 6.02 -9.59 -0.49
N ASP A 111 5.84 -10.37 -1.54
CA ASP A 111 5.21 -9.92 -2.79
C ASP A 111 3.74 -9.53 -2.59
N VAL A 112 2.99 -10.28 -1.79
CA VAL A 112 1.62 -9.92 -1.42
C VAL A 112 1.62 -8.65 -0.57
N PHE A 113 2.53 -8.54 0.39
CA PHE A 113 2.64 -7.37 1.25
C PHE A 113 2.89 -6.08 0.46
N VAL A 114 3.87 -6.07 -0.45
CA VAL A 114 4.21 -4.83 -1.18
C VAL A 114 3.20 -4.47 -2.27
N ASN A 115 2.54 -5.46 -2.89
CA ASN A 115 1.62 -5.18 -4.00
C ASN A 115 0.16 -4.95 -3.56
N TYR A 116 -0.23 -5.36 -2.34
CA TYR A 116 -1.62 -5.25 -1.89
C TYR A 116 -1.78 -4.54 -0.54
N VAL A 117 -0.82 -4.65 0.38
CA VAL A 117 -0.90 -3.96 1.68
C VAL A 117 -0.23 -2.58 1.60
N LEU A 118 0.94 -2.50 0.98
CA LEU A 118 1.68 -1.25 0.86
C LEU A 118 1.15 -0.35 -0.26
N TYR A 119 0.78 -0.92 -1.42
CA TYR A 119 0.51 -0.18 -2.64
C TYR A 119 -0.50 0.97 -2.42
N ASP A 120 -0.33 2.06 -3.16
CA ASP A 120 -0.97 3.34 -2.87
C ASP A 120 -2.43 3.42 -3.33
N ARG A 121 -2.83 2.67 -4.35
CA ARG A 121 -4.20 2.64 -4.87
C ARG A 121 -4.57 1.33 -5.54
N ILE A 122 -5.87 1.10 -5.71
CA ILE A 122 -6.40 -0.08 -6.40
C ILE A 122 -6.69 0.21 -7.87
N ASN A 123 -7.24 1.39 -8.17
CA ASN A 123 -7.63 1.78 -9.52
C ASN A 123 -7.24 3.24 -9.80
N SER A 124 -8.21 4.12 -9.96
CA SER A 124 -8.02 5.53 -10.32
C SER A 124 -8.57 6.50 -9.26
N GLU A 125 -8.88 5.99 -8.08
CA GLU A 125 -9.34 6.77 -6.92
C GLU A 125 -8.30 7.81 -6.49
N ASP A 126 -8.77 8.89 -5.85
CA ASP A 126 -7.88 9.88 -5.25
C ASP A 126 -7.22 9.32 -4.00
N ILE A 127 -5.89 9.47 -3.92
CA ILE A 127 -5.10 9.01 -2.78
C ILE A 127 -5.26 10.00 -1.62
N THR A 128 -5.65 9.49 -0.46
CA THR A 128 -5.79 10.26 0.79
C THR A 128 -5.23 9.48 1.96
N ASP A 129 -4.81 10.15 3.02
CA ASP A 129 -4.33 9.49 4.25
C ASP A 129 -5.49 8.89 5.06
N CYS A 130 -6.18 7.90 4.45
CA CYS A 130 -7.38 7.28 5.00
C CYS A 130 -7.11 6.01 5.82
N ARG A 131 -5.95 5.36 5.63
CA ARG A 131 -5.64 4.06 6.23
C ARG A 131 -5.68 4.05 7.75
N PRO A 132 -5.11 5.02 8.49
CA PRO A 132 -5.23 5.06 9.94
C PRO A 132 -6.68 5.16 10.40
N PHE A 133 -7.51 5.96 9.72
CA PHE A 133 -8.92 6.09 10.04
C PHE A 133 -9.66 4.75 9.89
N PHE A 134 -9.53 4.08 8.74
CA PHE A 134 -10.20 2.79 8.53
C PHE A 134 -9.67 1.69 9.46
N TYR A 135 -8.39 1.70 9.77
CA TYR A 135 -7.82 0.80 10.78
C TYR A 135 -8.52 0.94 12.13
N GLU A 136 -8.74 2.16 12.61
CA GLU A 136 -9.44 2.42 13.87
C GLU A 136 -10.91 1.96 13.83
N GLN A 137 -11.59 2.08 12.68
CA GLN A 137 -12.97 1.63 12.53
C GLN A 137 -13.11 0.11 12.51
N ILE A 138 -12.14 -0.60 11.92
CA ILE A 138 -12.26 -2.01 11.56
C ILE A 138 -11.60 -2.94 12.61
N MET A 139 -10.46 -2.55 13.20
CA MET A 139 -9.67 -3.46 14.02
C MET A 139 -10.40 -4.01 15.24
N GLY A 140 -11.29 -3.23 15.85
CA GLY A 140 -12.14 -3.72 16.95
C GLY A 140 -13.10 -4.82 16.54
N ARG A 141 -13.55 -4.83 15.28
CA ARG A 141 -14.48 -5.84 14.74
C ARG A 141 -13.78 -7.15 14.40
N VAL A 142 -12.54 -7.08 13.88
CA VAL A 142 -11.79 -8.25 13.39
C VAL A 142 -10.81 -8.83 14.42
N ALA A 143 -10.76 -8.27 15.62
CA ALA A 143 -9.83 -8.72 16.66
C ALA A 143 -10.07 -10.20 17.03
N GLY A 144 -9.01 -11.01 16.93
CA GLY A 144 -9.07 -12.45 17.25
C GLY A 144 -9.66 -13.34 16.16
N MET A 145 -10.10 -12.77 15.03
CA MET A 145 -10.61 -13.53 13.89
C MET A 145 -9.45 -14.17 13.09
N SER A 146 -9.74 -15.30 12.46
CA SER A 146 -8.89 -15.84 11.39
C SER A 146 -8.90 -14.91 10.18
N LEU A 147 -7.91 -15.06 9.26
CA LEU A 147 -7.85 -14.26 8.04
C LEU A 147 -9.16 -14.31 7.23
N LEU A 148 -9.76 -15.50 7.08
CA LEU A 148 -11.00 -15.63 6.31
C LEU A 148 -12.18 -14.93 6.98
N GLU A 149 -12.33 -15.09 8.30
CA GLU A 149 -13.38 -14.40 9.06
C GLU A 149 -13.20 -12.88 8.99
N ALA A 150 -11.97 -12.37 9.12
CA ALA A 150 -11.67 -10.96 9.00
C ALA A 150 -12.00 -10.41 7.60
N ILE A 151 -11.68 -11.14 6.53
CA ILE A 151 -12.05 -10.75 5.15
C ILE A 151 -13.58 -10.65 5.02
N LEU A 152 -14.31 -11.62 5.50
CA LEU A 152 -15.78 -11.60 5.43
C LEU A 152 -16.38 -10.45 6.26
N GLU A 153 -15.86 -10.22 7.46
CA GLU A 153 -16.32 -9.11 8.31
C GLU A 153 -16.02 -7.73 7.69
N ILE A 154 -14.85 -7.56 7.07
CA ILE A 154 -14.51 -6.33 6.35
C ILE A 154 -15.47 -6.12 5.17
N ASN A 155 -15.77 -7.16 4.38
CA ASN A 155 -16.74 -7.06 3.30
C ASN A 155 -18.14 -6.67 3.81
N TYR A 156 -18.59 -7.23 4.93
CA TYR A 156 -19.84 -6.81 5.54
C TYR A 156 -19.81 -5.35 5.98
N TRP A 157 -18.73 -4.93 6.61
CA TRP A 157 -18.54 -3.54 7.02
C TRP A 157 -18.60 -2.58 5.82
N CYS A 158 -17.93 -2.90 4.71
CA CYS A 158 -18.00 -2.11 3.49
C CYS A 158 -19.44 -2.03 2.95
N ALA A 159 -20.16 -3.16 2.88
CA ALA A 159 -21.54 -3.21 2.41
C ALA A 159 -22.53 -2.43 3.32
N GLU A 160 -22.23 -2.30 4.63
CA GLU A 160 -23.00 -1.48 5.56
C GLU A 160 -22.80 0.03 5.33
N HIS A 161 -21.62 0.44 4.83
CA HIS A 161 -21.22 1.84 4.74
C HIS A 161 -21.26 2.41 3.33
N ALA A 162 -21.33 1.57 2.30
CA ALA A 162 -21.25 2.01 0.93
C ALA A 162 -22.21 1.25 0.02
N THR A 163 -22.75 2.00 -0.95
CA THR A 163 -23.58 1.47 -2.04
C THR A 163 -22.94 1.86 -3.36
N TYR A 164 -22.85 0.90 -4.29
CA TYR A 164 -22.35 1.22 -5.63
C TYR A 164 -23.25 2.24 -6.31
N GLU A 165 -22.64 3.32 -6.76
CA GLU A 165 -23.29 4.33 -7.61
C GLU A 165 -22.36 4.71 -8.75
N ALA A 166 -22.84 4.53 -9.99
CA ALA A 166 -22.13 5.01 -11.17
C ALA A 166 -22.18 6.55 -11.17
N THR A 167 -21.02 7.19 -11.01
CA THR A 167 -20.91 8.64 -11.09
C THR A 167 -20.31 9.05 -12.41
N ASP A 168 -20.78 10.18 -12.97
CA ASP A 168 -20.11 10.82 -14.08
C ASP A 168 -18.89 11.59 -13.57
N GLY A 169 -17.74 11.38 -14.21
CA GLY A 169 -16.52 12.11 -13.87
C GLY A 169 -15.45 11.30 -13.14
N ARG A 170 -14.64 11.99 -12.34
CA ARG A 170 -13.48 11.44 -11.66
C ARG A 170 -13.90 10.55 -10.47
N THR A 171 -13.19 9.45 -10.29
CA THR A 171 -13.31 8.58 -9.12
C THR A 171 -12.90 9.35 -7.87
N ALA A 172 -13.73 9.31 -6.83
CA ALA A 172 -13.48 9.99 -5.57
C ALA A 172 -12.50 9.19 -4.68
N SER A 173 -12.12 9.74 -3.53
CA SER A 173 -11.32 9.02 -2.55
C SER A 173 -12.18 8.07 -1.69
N PRO A 174 -11.60 7.02 -1.09
CA PRO A 174 -12.28 6.16 -0.12
C PRO A 174 -12.95 6.96 1.02
N MET A 175 -12.32 8.05 1.48
CA MET A 175 -12.91 8.92 2.49
C MET A 175 -14.16 9.67 2.01
N THR A 176 -14.20 10.07 0.75
CA THR A 176 -15.39 10.70 0.16
C THR A 176 -16.52 9.69 0.05
N MET A 177 -16.20 8.48 -0.41
CA MET A 177 -17.16 7.37 -0.47
C MET A 177 -17.74 7.05 0.92
N TYR A 178 -16.92 6.87 1.92
CA TYR A 178 -17.34 6.60 3.30
C TYR A 178 -18.31 7.68 3.83
N ARG A 179 -18.04 8.96 3.55
CA ARG A 179 -18.88 10.09 3.98
C ARG A 179 -20.19 10.20 3.24
N SER A 180 -20.20 9.87 1.95
CA SER A 180 -21.40 9.95 1.11
C SER A 180 -22.26 8.68 1.17
N GLY A 181 -21.68 7.55 1.59
CA GLY A 181 -22.28 6.23 1.52
C GLY A 181 -22.43 5.68 0.10
N LYS A 182 -21.76 6.30 -0.88
CA LYS A 182 -21.90 5.98 -2.30
C LYS A 182 -20.57 6.11 -3.03
N GLY A 183 -20.28 5.16 -3.93
CA GLY A 183 -19.05 5.16 -4.70
C GLY A 183 -18.99 4.08 -5.77
N ARG A 184 -17.84 4.03 -6.44
CA ARG A 184 -17.51 2.99 -7.41
C ARG A 184 -16.63 1.92 -6.76
N CYS A 185 -16.47 0.79 -7.44
CA CYS A 185 -15.68 -0.34 -6.94
C CYS A 185 -14.24 0.01 -6.53
N GLY A 186 -13.55 0.92 -7.22
CA GLY A 186 -12.18 1.32 -6.85
C GLY A 186 -12.09 2.20 -5.60
N GLU A 187 -13.19 2.80 -5.17
CA GLU A 187 -13.26 3.63 -3.96
C GLU A 187 -13.62 2.77 -2.73
N GLU A 188 -14.30 1.64 -2.95
CA GLU A 188 -14.70 0.68 -1.94
C GLU A 188 -13.57 -0.30 -1.56
N SER A 189 -12.65 -0.58 -2.52
CA SER A 189 -11.57 -1.55 -2.35
C SER A 189 -10.43 -1.00 -1.53
#